data_861db3547102412256f95f5f7f20c3c0
#
_entry.id   861db3547102412256f95f5f7f20c3c0
#
_cell.length_a   1.000
_cell.length_b   1.000
_cell.length_c   1.000
_cell.angle_alpha   90.00
_cell.angle_beta   90.00
_cell.angle_gamma   90.00
#
_symmetry.space_group_name_H-M   'P 1'
#
loop_
_entity.id
_entity.type
_entity.pdbx_description
1 polymer ?
#
loop_
_entity_poly.entity_id
_entity_poly.type
_entity_poly.pdbx_seq_one_letter_code
_entity_poly.pdbx_strand_id
1 'polypeptide(L)'
;QQQTAEEIMLQASQTAEALTTTQSRLSSVQEDLRIASDIQQRMLVSKDKLESLSGWLDCYAYMVPCRDIGGDFYDLIRLDADHVAIVVGDVSGKGIPAAMMMATCITLLRAYTESFRSASRIMRKVNPRLIDGNEDDCMFTTLFLGIMNCHRNTFTYCNAGHNPAILQRRDGSILRLDDIHGPAVGVMHNVEYEETRVPIHAGDRLLLYTDGASETFSDKGDLYGDERLATLCARSSSDQPSEKLLSQLLRDLKRFRGTEQPHDDVTVVCVRRLENPENDLATMQVESPADAEGMASLMQQADGFCQRQGINAEISGRLQLVLDELLMNVVSYGSEGAANIARISLSLRLQSDLLVVEIKDTGKPFNPFALAEPDTDLTIEERELGGLGVFMVRSLTQSFSYNYEEPYNFVRLEIDCAAVDMQP
;
A
#
# COMPACT_ATOMS: atom_id res chain seq x y z
N GLN A 1 -37.70 55.90 45.19
CA GLN A 1 -38.21 54.53 44.95
C GLN A 1 -38.72 54.35 43.51
N GLN A 2 -39.41 55.31 42.90
CA GLN A 2 -39.85 55.22 41.49
C GLN A 2 -38.69 55.27 40.48
N GLN A 3 -37.72 56.22 40.66
CA GLN A 3 -36.52 56.31 39.82
C GLN A 3 -35.69 55.05 39.82
N THR A 4 -35.55 54.36 40.99
CA THR A 4 -34.81 53.11 41.09
C THR A 4 -35.46 51.93 40.36
N ALA A 5 -36.81 51.92 40.31
CA ALA A 5 -37.58 50.86 39.59
C ALA A 5 -37.46 51.02 38.08
N GLU A 6 -37.50 52.25 37.54
CA GLU A 6 -37.29 52.56 36.13
C GLU A 6 -35.89 52.21 35.65
N GLU A 7 -34.83 52.51 36.44
CA GLU A 7 -33.46 52.12 36.12
C GLU A 7 -33.29 50.59 36.08
N ILE A 8 -33.88 49.85 37.05
CA ILE A 8 -33.85 48.37 37.05
C ILE A 8 -34.59 47.80 35.81
N MET A 9 -35.72 48.34 35.46
CA MET A 9 -36.46 47.89 34.24
C MET A 9 -35.67 48.18 32.95
N LEU A 10 -35.05 49.34 32.83
CA LEU A 10 -34.19 49.67 31.68
C LEU A 10 -32.99 48.72 31.57
N GLN A 11 -32.34 48.45 32.69
CA GLN A 11 -31.19 47.52 32.74
C GLN A 11 -31.61 46.07 32.42
N ALA A 12 -32.76 45.62 32.90
CA ALA A 12 -33.31 44.32 32.57
C ALA A 12 -33.65 44.20 31.07
N SER A 13 -34.24 45.26 30.47
CA SER A 13 -34.53 45.30 29.04
C SER A 13 -33.26 45.25 28.18
N GLN A 14 -32.24 46.04 28.51
CA GLN A 14 -30.95 46.01 27.84
C GLN A 14 -30.26 44.65 27.94
N THR A 15 -30.32 43.98 29.12
CA THR A 15 -29.74 42.64 29.33
C THR A 15 -30.50 41.60 28.50
N ALA A 16 -31.84 41.68 28.42
CA ALA A 16 -32.65 40.79 27.63
C ALA A 16 -32.36 40.93 26.09
N GLU A 17 -32.21 42.15 25.59
CA GLU A 17 -31.83 42.41 24.21
C GLU A 17 -30.40 41.89 23.90
N ALA A 18 -29.45 42.12 24.78
CA ALA A 18 -28.09 41.60 24.65
C ALA A 18 -28.07 40.07 24.65
N LEU A 19 -28.85 39.42 25.51
CA LEU A 19 -29.01 37.97 25.57
C LEU A 19 -29.59 37.41 24.30
N THR A 20 -30.68 38.04 23.78
CA THR A 20 -31.32 37.60 22.53
C THR A 20 -30.37 37.73 21.35
N THR A 21 -29.63 38.85 21.28
CA THR A 21 -28.61 39.06 20.23
C THR A 21 -27.51 38.04 20.29
N THR A 22 -27.03 37.74 21.52
CA THR A 22 -25.99 36.73 21.74
C THR A 22 -26.47 35.34 21.39
N GLN A 23 -27.70 34.97 21.76
CA GLN A 23 -28.30 33.67 21.37
C GLN A 23 -28.46 33.56 19.84
N SER A 24 -28.90 34.61 19.17
CA SER A 24 -29.03 34.62 17.71
C SER A 24 -27.68 34.44 17.02
N ARG A 25 -26.63 35.13 17.50
CA ARG A 25 -25.23 34.92 17.00
C ARG A 25 -24.72 33.52 17.24
N LEU A 26 -24.96 32.97 18.45
CA LEU A 26 -24.55 31.61 18.79
C LEU A 26 -25.21 30.57 17.89
N SER A 27 -26.51 30.72 17.63
CA SER A 27 -27.23 29.83 16.71
C SER A 27 -26.72 29.91 15.28
N SER A 28 -26.34 31.11 14.80
CA SER A 28 -25.75 31.28 13.46
C SER A 28 -24.39 30.60 13.38
N VAL A 29 -23.51 30.78 14.38
CA VAL A 29 -22.19 30.14 14.42
C VAL A 29 -22.31 28.60 14.49
N GLN A 30 -23.27 28.09 15.28
CA GLN A 30 -23.54 26.65 15.34
C GLN A 30 -23.98 26.07 14.01
N GLU A 31 -24.85 26.79 13.25
CA GLU A 31 -25.26 26.36 11.92
C GLU A 31 -24.10 26.38 10.91
N ASP A 32 -23.25 27.43 10.97
CA ASP A 32 -22.05 27.51 10.13
C ASP A 32 -21.07 26.35 10.41
N LEU A 33 -20.87 26.01 11.69
CA LEU A 33 -20.04 24.86 12.09
C LEU A 33 -20.64 23.53 11.61
N ARG A 34 -21.98 23.38 11.68
CA ARG A 34 -22.67 22.19 11.18
C ARG A 34 -22.46 22.03 9.67
N ILE A 35 -22.58 23.12 8.91
CA ILE A 35 -22.31 23.12 7.47
C ILE A 35 -20.84 22.75 7.19
N ALA A 36 -19.89 23.30 7.95
CA ALA A 36 -18.48 22.99 7.81
C ALA A 36 -18.20 21.50 8.10
N SER A 37 -18.84 20.94 9.12
CA SER A 37 -18.77 19.50 9.45
C SER A 37 -19.28 18.62 8.30
N ASP A 38 -20.44 18.97 7.72
CA ASP A 38 -21.00 18.26 6.57
C ASP A 38 -20.06 18.31 5.35
N ILE A 39 -19.41 19.45 5.11
CA ILE A 39 -18.42 19.60 4.04
C ILE A 39 -17.20 18.72 4.32
N GLN A 40 -16.67 18.76 5.54
CA GLN A 40 -15.52 17.97 5.96
C GLN A 40 -15.78 16.47 5.78
N GLN A 41 -16.94 15.99 6.23
CA GLN A 41 -17.31 14.56 6.07
C GLN A 41 -17.39 14.14 4.60
N ARG A 42 -17.83 15.02 3.71
CA ARG A 42 -17.87 14.75 2.26
C ARG A 42 -16.51 14.75 1.60
N MET A 43 -15.48 15.34 2.24
CA MET A 43 -14.11 15.29 1.75
C MET A 43 -13.46 13.92 2.02
N LEU A 44 -13.88 13.22 3.07
CA LEU A 44 -13.44 11.87 3.36
C LEU A 44 -13.90 10.88 2.29
N VAL A 45 -13.23 9.75 2.20
CA VAL A 45 -13.61 8.70 1.25
C VAL A 45 -15.02 8.19 1.56
N SER A 46 -15.89 8.19 0.54
CA SER A 46 -17.26 7.70 0.67
C SER A 46 -17.31 6.16 0.72
N LYS A 47 -18.39 5.61 1.28
CA LYS A 47 -18.62 4.17 1.33
C LYS A 47 -18.59 3.53 -0.06
N ASP A 48 -19.18 4.17 -1.06
CA ASP A 48 -19.19 3.69 -2.46
C ASP A 48 -17.76 3.57 -3.03
N LYS A 49 -16.86 4.50 -2.68
CA LYS A 49 -15.45 4.42 -3.07
C LYS A 49 -14.72 3.28 -2.35
N LEU A 50 -15.02 3.03 -1.07
CA LEU A 50 -14.48 1.88 -0.35
C LEU A 50 -14.97 0.56 -0.98
N GLU A 51 -16.25 0.48 -1.35
CA GLU A 51 -16.81 -0.68 -2.04
C GLU A 51 -16.19 -0.91 -3.42
N SER A 52 -15.74 0.15 -4.12
CA SER A 52 -15.05 0.02 -5.40
C SER A 52 -13.68 -0.68 -5.30
N LEU A 53 -13.12 -0.82 -4.10
CA LEU A 53 -11.89 -1.56 -3.82
C LEU A 53 -12.15 -3.04 -3.49
N SER A 54 -13.41 -3.47 -3.44
CA SER A 54 -13.83 -4.80 -2.93
C SER A 54 -13.28 -6.00 -3.70
N GLY A 55 -12.77 -5.81 -4.92
CA GLY A 55 -12.10 -6.89 -5.66
C GLY A 55 -10.78 -7.35 -5.05
N TRP A 56 -10.10 -6.47 -4.31
CA TRP A 56 -8.78 -6.71 -3.73
C TRP A 56 -8.74 -6.55 -2.21
N LEU A 57 -9.56 -5.66 -1.69
CA LEU A 57 -9.52 -5.20 -0.31
C LEU A 57 -10.92 -5.20 0.30
N ASP A 58 -11.00 -5.63 1.55
CA ASP A 58 -12.13 -5.40 2.42
C ASP A 58 -11.76 -4.23 3.34
N CYS A 59 -12.34 -3.06 3.06
CA CYS A 59 -12.00 -1.81 3.72
C CYS A 59 -13.17 -1.31 4.56
N TYR A 60 -12.87 -0.84 5.76
CA TYR A 60 -13.82 -0.08 6.55
C TYR A 60 -13.09 1.01 7.34
N ALA A 61 -13.69 2.19 7.43
CA ALA A 61 -13.11 3.32 8.13
C ALA A 61 -14.18 4.00 8.98
N TYR A 62 -13.76 4.59 10.09
CA TYR A 62 -14.59 5.33 11.00
C TYR A 62 -13.83 6.52 11.55
N MET A 63 -14.48 7.67 11.55
CA MET A 63 -13.97 8.91 12.13
C MET A 63 -15.08 9.61 12.87
N VAL A 64 -14.81 10.03 14.09
CA VAL A 64 -15.67 10.88 14.91
C VAL A 64 -14.84 12.00 15.49
N PRO A 65 -15.14 13.23 15.15
CA PRO A 65 -14.48 14.39 15.76
C PRO A 65 -14.94 14.53 17.22
N CYS A 66 -14.04 15.01 18.09
CA CYS A 66 -14.36 15.31 19.49
C CYS A 66 -15.15 16.60 19.64
N ARG A 67 -15.15 17.46 18.61
CA ARG A 67 -15.92 18.71 18.50
C ARG A 67 -16.77 18.66 17.24
N ASP A 68 -17.36 19.79 16.85
CA ASP A 68 -18.17 19.90 15.61
C ASP A 68 -17.35 19.56 14.37
N ILE A 69 -16.05 19.94 14.33
CA ILE A 69 -15.09 19.68 13.27
C ILE A 69 -13.75 19.28 13.85
N GLY A 70 -13.02 18.38 13.18
CA GLY A 70 -11.76 17.79 13.64
C GLY A 70 -10.57 18.04 12.73
N GLY A 71 -9.37 17.69 13.22
CA GLY A 71 -8.12 17.71 12.46
C GLY A 71 -7.80 16.36 11.80
N ASP A 72 -8.37 15.31 12.32
CA ASP A 72 -8.17 13.94 11.82
C ASP A 72 -8.71 13.75 10.41
N PHE A 73 -8.05 12.86 9.67
CA PHE A 73 -8.56 12.42 8.38
C PHE A 73 -8.00 11.06 7.96
N TYR A 74 -8.70 10.45 7.01
CA TYR A 74 -8.24 9.28 6.30
C TYR A 74 -8.63 9.35 4.84
N ASP A 75 -7.88 8.65 3.98
CA ASP A 75 -8.26 8.45 2.59
C ASP A 75 -7.77 7.10 2.08
N LEU A 76 -8.54 6.51 1.18
CA LEU A 76 -8.18 5.32 0.42
C LEU A 76 -8.32 5.67 -1.06
N ILE A 77 -7.20 5.78 -1.75
CA ILE A 77 -7.14 6.31 -3.11
C ILE A 77 -6.70 5.18 -4.04
N ARG A 78 -7.55 4.78 -4.96
CA ARG A 78 -7.15 3.88 -6.03
C ARG A 78 -6.28 4.64 -7.02
N LEU A 79 -5.02 4.21 -7.18
CA LEU A 79 -4.05 4.86 -8.04
C LEU A 79 -4.08 4.30 -9.48
N ASP A 80 -4.32 3.00 -9.59
CA ASP A 80 -4.46 2.27 -10.84
C ASP A 80 -5.11 0.88 -10.59
N ALA A 81 -4.93 -0.06 -11.51
CA ALA A 81 -5.48 -1.41 -11.39
C ALA A 81 -4.93 -2.15 -10.15
N ASP A 82 -3.66 -1.94 -9.80
CA ASP A 82 -2.92 -2.74 -8.83
C ASP A 82 -2.58 -2.00 -7.54
N HIS A 83 -2.62 -0.65 -7.56
CA HIS A 83 -2.14 0.17 -6.45
C HIS A 83 -3.26 0.92 -5.74
N VAL A 84 -3.21 0.88 -4.42
CA VAL A 84 -4.10 1.64 -3.53
C VAL A 84 -3.25 2.38 -2.51
N ALA A 85 -3.41 3.71 -2.44
CA ALA A 85 -2.83 4.50 -1.35
C ALA A 85 -3.79 4.49 -0.15
N ILE A 86 -3.23 4.30 1.04
CA ILE A 86 -3.91 4.29 2.33
C ILE A 86 -3.30 5.41 3.17
N VAL A 87 -4.13 6.33 3.61
CA VAL A 87 -3.70 7.54 4.32
C VAL A 87 -4.45 7.64 5.63
N VAL A 88 -3.73 7.97 6.70
CA VAL A 88 -4.29 8.46 7.97
C VAL A 88 -3.42 9.61 8.45
N GLY A 89 -4.05 10.69 8.88
CA GLY A 89 -3.34 11.86 9.39
C GLY A 89 -4.10 12.54 10.51
N ASP A 90 -3.36 13.22 11.36
CA ASP A 90 -3.86 14.05 12.45
C ASP A 90 -3.15 15.40 12.42
N VAL A 91 -3.95 16.45 12.35
CA VAL A 91 -3.49 17.84 12.31
C VAL A 91 -3.39 18.38 13.71
N SER A 92 -2.24 18.98 14.04
CA SER A 92 -2.04 19.66 15.32
C SER A 92 -3.08 20.76 15.56
N GLY A 93 -3.65 20.80 16.76
CA GLY A 93 -4.69 21.77 17.12
C GLY A 93 -6.10 21.25 16.85
N LYS A 94 -7.11 22.11 17.00
CA LYS A 94 -8.53 21.71 16.93
C LYS A 94 -9.38 22.82 16.30
N GLY A 95 -10.54 22.43 15.77
CA GLY A 95 -11.52 23.36 15.22
C GLY A 95 -11.21 23.80 13.78
N ILE A 96 -11.66 24.99 13.40
CA ILE A 96 -11.63 25.48 12.01
C ILE A 96 -10.24 25.47 11.38
N PRO A 97 -9.16 25.95 12.03
CA PRO A 97 -7.83 25.93 11.44
C PRO A 97 -7.36 24.50 11.13
N ALA A 98 -7.56 23.55 12.06
CA ALA A 98 -7.19 22.15 11.86
C ALA A 98 -7.97 21.51 10.70
N ALA A 99 -9.27 21.78 10.61
CA ALA A 99 -10.13 21.31 9.51
C ALA A 99 -9.70 21.87 8.14
N MET A 100 -9.25 23.12 8.07
CA MET A 100 -8.71 23.72 6.83
C MET A 100 -7.40 23.09 6.41
N MET A 101 -6.50 22.87 7.37
CA MET A 101 -5.22 22.19 7.12
C MET A 101 -5.45 20.74 6.65
N MET A 102 -6.37 20.01 7.30
CA MET A 102 -6.83 18.69 6.88
C MET A 102 -7.29 18.68 5.41
N ALA A 103 -8.15 19.63 5.03
CA ALA A 103 -8.66 19.76 3.66
C ALA A 103 -7.53 20.00 2.64
N THR A 104 -6.55 20.83 3.02
CA THR A 104 -5.35 21.08 2.23
C THR A 104 -4.50 19.81 2.09
N CYS A 105 -4.27 19.09 3.19
CA CYS A 105 -3.52 17.82 3.18
C CYS A 105 -4.16 16.80 2.23
N ILE A 106 -5.45 16.54 2.35
CA ILE A 106 -6.18 15.59 1.47
C ILE A 106 -6.04 16.00 0.00
N THR A 107 -6.21 17.29 -0.29
CA THR A 107 -6.15 17.79 -1.68
C THR A 107 -4.76 17.60 -2.27
N LEU A 108 -3.71 17.92 -1.53
CA LEU A 108 -2.32 17.73 -1.97
C LEU A 108 -1.97 16.25 -2.14
N LEU A 109 -2.38 15.41 -1.19
CA LEU A 109 -2.15 13.96 -1.26
C LEU A 109 -2.80 13.36 -2.51
N ARG A 110 -4.07 13.69 -2.79
CA ARG A 110 -4.76 13.23 -4.00
C ARG A 110 -4.04 13.68 -5.27
N ALA A 111 -3.65 14.95 -5.35
CA ALA A 111 -2.95 15.49 -6.52
C ALA A 111 -1.59 14.80 -6.77
N TYR A 112 -0.80 14.56 -5.73
CA TYR A 112 0.51 13.94 -5.90
C TYR A 112 0.44 12.41 -6.07
N THR A 113 -0.58 11.74 -5.55
CA THR A 113 -0.80 10.31 -5.80
C THR A 113 -1.17 9.99 -7.25
N GLU A 114 -1.66 10.95 -8.03
CA GLU A 114 -1.85 10.77 -9.47
C GLU A 114 -0.52 10.54 -10.22
N SER A 115 0.56 11.21 -9.77
CA SER A 115 1.85 11.22 -10.47
C SER A 115 2.90 10.31 -9.87
N PHE A 116 2.79 9.93 -8.60
CA PHE A 116 3.83 9.19 -7.88
C PHE A 116 3.28 7.91 -7.25
N ARG A 117 4.14 6.86 -7.23
CA ARG A 117 3.87 5.55 -6.59
C ARG A 117 4.80 5.26 -5.41
N SER A 118 5.57 6.25 -4.94
CA SER A 118 6.45 6.18 -3.77
C SER A 118 5.89 7.07 -2.66
N ALA A 119 5.66 6.49 -1.49
CA ALA A 119 5.12 7.20 -0.33
C ALA A 119 6.05 8.33 0.13
N SER A 120 7.36 8.06 0.16
CA SER A 120 8.37 9.05 0.54
C SER A 120 8.45 10.23 -0.45
N ARG A 121 8.32 9.96 -1.75
CA ARG A 121 8.31 11.04 -2.77
C ARG A 121 7.07 11.92 -2.65
N ILE A 122 5.91 11.34 -2.37
CA ILE A 122 4.67 12.09 -2.13
C ILE A 122 4.85 12.99 -0.90
N MET A 123 5.36 12.44 0.23
CA MET A 123 5.63 13.22 1.43
C MET A 123 6.55 14.40 1.19
N ARG A 124 7.66 14.19 0.43
CA ARG A 124 8.60 15.26 0.05
C ARG A 124 7.95 16.37 -0.80
N LYS A 125 6.87 16.07 -1.52
CA LYS A 125 6.12 17.06 -2.32
C LYS A 125 5.04 17.78 -1.50
N VAL A 126 4.41 17.06 -0.58
CA VAL A 126 3.35 17.60 0.30
C VAL A 126 3.95 18.55 1.35
N ASN A 127 5.04 18.15 2.00
CA ASN A 127 5.63 18.88 3.13
C ASN A 127 5.89 20.38 2.83
N PRO A 128 6.63 20.79 1.79
CA PRO A 128 6.89 22.22 1.55
C PRO A 128 5.62 23.02 1.26
N ARG A 129 4.62 22.39 0.61
CA ARG A 129 3.35 23.07 0.30
C ARG A 129 2.51 23.39 1.53
N LEU A 130 2.61 22.54 2.56
CA LEU A 130 1.94 22.79 3.82
C LEU A 130 2.63 23.89 4.63
N ILE A 131 3.95 23.98 4.56
CA ILE A 131 4.72 25.07 5.20
C ILE A 131 4.42 26.39 4.52
N ASP A 132 4.54 26.46 3.18
CA ASP A 132 4.31 27.70 2.41
C ASP A 132 2.88 28.28 2.61
N GLY A 133 1.92 27.45 2.98
CA GLY A 133 0.51 27.85 3.23
C GLY A 133 0.20 28.13 4.70
N ASN A 134 1.16 27.99 5.62
CA ASN A 134 0.91 27.98 7.08
C ASN A 134 2.00 28.70 7.89
N GLU A 135 2.64 29.71 7.30
CA GLU A 135 3.79 30.41 7.91
C GLU A 135 3.46 31.08 9.26
N ASP A 136 2.22 31.55 9.44
CA ASP A 136 1.80 32.27 10.64
C ASP A 136 1.29 31.38 11.77
N ASP A 137 0.74 30.19 11.47
CA ASP A 137 0.01 29.36 12.45
C ASP A 137 0.83 28.21 13.05
N CYS A 138 2.02 27.92 12.51
CA CYS A 138 2.93 26.83 12.95
C CYS A 138 2.23 25.47 13.13
N MET A 139 1.20 25.19 12.34
CA MET A 139 0.48 23.92 12.36
C MET A 139 1.24 22.85 11.60
N PHE A 140 1.12 21.62 12.03
CA PHE A 140 1.72 20.47 11.38
C PHE A 140 0.75 19.29 11.38
N THR A 141 1.08 18.27 10.62
CA THR A 141 0.26 17.06 10.52
C THR A 141 1.13 15.83 10.71
N THR A 142 0.79 14.98 11.67
CA THR A 142 1.33 13.62 11.69
C THR A 142 0.66 12.83 10.58
N LEU A 143 1.43 12.08 9.79
CA LEU A 143 0.90 11.46 8.58
C LEU A 143 1.49 10.07 8.35
N PHE A 144 0.61 9.08 8.21
CA PHE A 144 0.96 7.75 7.72
C PHE A 144 0.42 7.58 6.29
N LEU A 145 1.32 7.38 5.35
CA LEU A 145 0.98 7.10 3.95
C LEU A 145 1.57 5.75 3.55
N GLY A 146 0.71 4.81 3.18
CA GLY A 146 1.12 3.53 2.65
C GLY A 146 0.57 3.31 1.23
N ILE A 147 1.36 2.67 0.37
CA ILE A 147 0.95 2.26 -0.97
C ILE A 147 0.97 0.75 -1.02
N MET A 148 -0.19 0.16 -1.16
CA MET A 148 -0.37 -1.26 -1.34
C MET A 148 -0.33 -1.60 -2.83
N ASN A 149 0.59 -2.48 -3.21
CA ASN A 149 0.56 -3.13 -4.52
C ASN A 149 -0.12 -4.49 -4.34
N CYS A 150 -1.38 -4.56 -4.76
CA CYS A 150 -2.20 -5.76 -4.61
C CYS A 150 -1.74 -6.92 -5.48
N HIS A 151 -1.06 -6.62 -6.59
CA HIS A 151 -0.53 -7.62 -7.51
C HIS A 151 0.76 -8.25 -6.99
N ARG A 152 1.72 -7.41 -6.52
CA ARG A 152 3.01 -7.87 -5.98
C ARG A 152 2.96 -8.29 -4.51
N ASN A 153 1.81 -8.17 -3.86
CA ASN A 153 1.63 -8.45 -2.43
C ASN A 153 2.61 -7.67 -1.55
N THR A 154 2.85 -6.40 -1.88
CA THR A 154 3.73 -5.52 -1.11
C THR A 154 3.00 -4.31 -0.59
N PHE A 155 3.42 -3.83 0.57
CA PHE A 155 2.97 -2.60 1.19
C PHE A 155 4.19 -1.74 1.51
N THR A 156 4.31 -0.59 0.82
CA THR A 156 5.41 0.36 1.04
C THR A 156 4.84 1.57 1.77
N TYR A 157 5.42 1.94 2.92
CA TYR A 157 4.87 3.02 3.73
C TYR A 157 5.93 4.03 4.18
N CYS A 158 5.47 5.25 4.38
CA CYS A 158 6.21 6.34 4.99
C CYS A 158 5.41 6.86 6.19
N ASN A 159 6.00 6.84 7.37
CA ASN A 159 5.43 7.36 8.60
C ASN A 159 6.14 8.67 8.99
N ALA A 160 5.43 9.77 8.94
CA ALA A 160 5.88 11.11 9.32
C ALA A 160 5.36 11.47 10.73
N GLY A 161 5.86 10.78 11.75
CA GLY A 161 5.53 11.03 13.16
C GLY A 161 4.13 10.62 13.60
N HIS A 162 3.45 9.77 12.84
CA HIS A 162 2.11 9.26 13.17
C HIS A 162 2.16 7.97 14.00
N ASN A 163 1.03 7.59 14.60
CA ASN A 163 0.89 6.34 15.32
C ASN A 163 1.27 5.14 14.42
N PRO A 164 1.96 4.11 14.96
CA PRO A 164 2.35 2.94 14.18
C PRO A 164 1.13 2.14 13.74
N ALA A 165 1.10 1.71 12.49
CA ALA A 165 0.06 0.81 12.02
C ALA A 165 0.27 -0.62 12.56
N ILE A 166 -0.81 -1.34 12.76
CA ILE A 166 -0.80 -2.75 13.19
C ILE A 166 -1.09 -3.62 11.98
N LEU A 167 -0.14 -4.50 11.63
CA LEU A 167 -0.31 -5.51 10.61
C LEU A 167 -0.57 -6.87 11.28
N GLN A 168 -1.81 -7.34 11.21
CA GLN A 168 -2.18 -8.69 11.59
C GLN A 168 -1.98 -9.61 10.41
N ARG A 169 -1.18 -10.66 10.59
CA ARG A 169 -0.99 -11.72 9.62
C ARG A 169 -2.18 -12.69 9.62
N ARG A 170 -2.30 -13.45 8.56
CA ARG A 170 -3.34 -14.49 8.44
C ARG A 170 -3.29 -15.53 9.58
N ASP A 171 -2.11 -15.83 10.10
CA ASP A 171 -1.89 -16.75 11.23
C ASP A 171 -2.23 -16.14 12.60
N GLY A 172 -2.64 -14.87 12.64
CA GLY A 172 -2.98 -14.11 13.84
C GLY A 172 -1.78 -13.41 14.49
N SER A 173 -0.55 -13.60 13.98
CA SER A 173 0.62 -12.88 14.49
C SER A 173 0.50 -11.37 14.17
N ILE A 174 1.09 -10.56 15.02
CA ILE A 174 1.06 -9.09 14.93
C ILE A 174 2.45 -8.56 14.63
N LEU A 175 2.54 -7.72 13.62
CA LEU A 175 3.70 -6.89 13.32
C LEU A 175 3.29 -5.41 13.48
N ARG A 176 4.05 -4.66 14.27
CA ARG A 176 3.89 -3.19 14.36
C ARG A 176 4.76 -2.54 13.29
N LEU A 177 4.19 -1.62 12.54
CA LEU A 177 4.90 -0.82 11.54
C LEU A 177 5.31 0.48 12.21
N ASP A 178 6.33 0.41 13.06
CA ASP A 178 6.76 1.47 13.98
C ASP A 178 7.99 2.25 13.51
N ASP A 179 8.51 1.97 12.31
CA ASP A 179 9.56 2.80 11.69
C ASP A 179 9.04 4.22 11.47
N ILE A 180 9.82 5.22 11.92
CA ILE A 180 9.58 6.64 11.66
C ILE A 180 10.52 7.09 10.54
N HIS A 181 9.94 7.61 9.46
CA HIS A 181 10.64 7.95 8.22
C HIS A 181 10.92 9.46 8.05
N GLY A 182 10.52 10.24 9.01
CA GLY A 182 10.72 11.68 9.05
C GLY A 182 9.83 12.36 10.09
N PRO A 183 10.03 13.66 10.33
CA PRO A 183 9.17 14.43 11.21
C PRO A 183 7.78 14.61 10.61
N ALA A 184 6.81 15.04 11.42
CA ALA A 184 5.50 15.44 10.95
C ALA A 184 5.60 16.43 9.77
N VAL A 185 4.68 16.34 8.82
CA VAL A 185 4.66 17.24 7.66
C VAL A 185 4.21 18.64 8.06
N GLY A 186 4.79 19.66 7.45
CA GLY A 186 4.51 21.06 7.80
C GLY A 186 5.43 21.65 8.87
N VAL A 187 6.39 20.88 9.44
CA VAL A 187 7.28 21.34 10.51
C VAL A 187 8.51 22.07 9.97
N MET A 188 9.19 21.51 8.98
CA MET A 188 10.44 22.08 8.46
C MET A 188 10.63 21.78 6.97
N HIS A 189 11.31 22.69 6.27
CA HIS A 189 11.68 22.51 4.87
C HIS A 189 12.82 21.49 4.70
N ASN A 190 12.97 21.00 3.47
CA ASN A 190 14.08 20.14 3.04
C ASN A 190 14.22 18.83 3.84
N VAL A 191 13.10 18.24 4.24
CA VAL A 191 13.08 16.93 4.88
C VAL A 191 13.21 15.84 3.84
N GLU A 192 14.19 14.97 4.04
CA GLU A 192 14.31 13.71 3.30
C GLU A 192 13.51 12.62 4.02
N TYR A 193 12.35 12.28 3.45
CA TYR A 193 11.54 11.17 3.92
C TYR A 193 12.02 9.86 3.31
N GLU A 194 12.06 8.82 4.12
CA GLU A 194 12.35 7.45 3.70
C GLU A 194 11.05 6.63 3.63
N GLU A 195 11.13 5.38 3.19
CA GLU A 195 10.00 4.45 3.17
C GLU A 195 10.46 3.03 3.44
N THR A 196 9.62 2.24 4.13
CA THR A 196 9.85 0.82 4.38
C THR A 196 8.86 -0.01 3.58
N ARG A 197 9.34 -1.14 3.02
CA ARG A 197 8.51 -2.11 2.31
C ARG A 197 8.35 -3.37 3.14
N VAL A 198 7.11 -3.83 3.27
CA VAL A 198 6.77 -5.10 3.92
C VAL A 198 5.89 -5.95 2.99
N PRO A 199 6.01 -7.28 3.02
CA PRO A 199 5.08 -8.14 2.32
C PRO A 199 3.69 -8.06 2.97
N ILE A 200 2.62 -8.13 2.15
CA ILE A 200 1.24 -8.21 2.60
C ILE A 200 0.49 -9.24 1.76
N HIS A 201 0.04 -10.31 2.38
CA HIS A 201 -0.58 -11.44 1.71
C HIS A 201 -2.10 -11.46 1.90
N ALA A 202 -2.78 -12.26 1.09
CA ALA A 202 -4.20 -12.50 1.26
C ALA A 202 -4.52 -13.03 2.66
N GLY A 203 -5.51 -12.44 3.32
CA GLY A 203 -5.85 -12.68 4.71
C GLY A 203 -5.15 -11.77 5.72
N ASP A 204 -4.06 -11.09 5.33
CA ASP A 204 -3.43 -10.08 6.18
C ASP A 204 -4.31 -8.84 6.30
N ARG A 205 -4.19 -8.14 7.42
CA ARG A 205 -5.00 -6.97 7.75
C ARG A 205 -4.16 -5.86 8.34
N LEU A 206 -4.36 -4.64 7.86
CA LEU A 206 -3.82 -3.41 8.43
C LEU A 206 -4.89 -2.73 9.29
N LEU A 207 -4.51 -2.29 10.47
CA LEU A 207 -5.26 -1.36 11.30
C LEU A 207 -4.41 -0.10 11.49
N LEU A 208 -4.94 1.03 11.02
CA LEU A 208 -4.38 2.36 11.23
C LEU A 208 -5.31 3.12 12.16
N TYR A 209 -4.75 4.01 12.98
CA TYR A 209 -5.53 4.77 13.97
C TYR A 209 -4.80 6.03 14.37
N THR A 210 -5.56 7.03 14.81
CA THR A 210 -5.02 8.24 15.44
C THR A 210 -4.92 8.08 16.94
N ASP A 211 -4.21 8.98 17.59
CA ASP A 211 -3.95 8.95 19.05
C ASP A 211 -5.25 8.97 19.87
N GLY A 212 -6.32 9.63 19.39
CA GLY A 212 -7.62 9.60 20.07
C GLY A 212 -8.18 8.20 20.31
N ALA A 213 -7.75 7.18 19.53
CA ALA A 213 -8.10 5.79 19.81
C ALA A 213 -7.24 5.20 20.93
N SER A 214 -5.91 5.35 20.87
CA SER A 214 -4.97 4.79 21.85
C SER A 214 -4.95 5.61 23.15
N GLU A 215 -5.17 6.92 23.09
CA GLU A 215 -5.18 7.83 24.24
C GLU A 215 -6.59 8.06 24.83
N THR A 216 -7.57 7.24 24.43
CA THR A 216 -8.87 7.25 25.12
C THR A 216 -8.71 6.95 26.61
N PHE A 217 -9.20 7.84 27.47
CA PHE A 217 -9.15 7.69 28.92
C PHE A 217 -10.36 6.90 29.44
N SER A 218 -10.13 6.08 30.48
CA SER A 218 -11.19 5.49 31.28
C SER A 218 -11.69 6.47 32.35
N ASP A 219 -12.83 6.17 32.97
CA ASP A 219 -13.34 6.90 34.16
C ASP A 219 -12.31 6.95 35.32
N LYS A 220 -11.27 6.10 35.29
CA LYS A 220 -10.20 6.03 36.28
C LYS A 220 -8.92 6.78 35.88
N GLY A 221 -8.91 7.33 34.67
CA GLY A 221 -7.74 8.02 34.11
C GLY A 221 -6.69 7.08 33.47
N ASP A 222 -7.00 5.81 33.26
CA ASP A 222 -6.11 4.89 32.52
C ASP A 222 -6.25 5.14 31.02
N LEU A 223 -5.15 5.02 30.26
CA LEU A 223 -5.16 5.05 28.80
C LEU A 223 -5.57 3.69 28.23
N TYR A 224 -6.27 3.69 27.11
CA TYR A 224 -6.61 2.47 26.36
C TYR A 224 -5.36 1.75 25.89
N GLY A 225 -4.48 2.45 25.22
CA GLY A 225 -3.12 2.04 24.82
C GLY A 225 -3.07 1.16 23.59
N ASP A 226 -1.92 1.21 22.92
CA ASP A 226 -1.65 0.44 21.69
C ASP A 226 -1.71 -1.08 21.89
N GLU A 227 -1.32 -1.56 23.09
CA GLU A 227 -1.31 -2.99 23.41
C GLU A 227 -2.72 -3.61 23.42
N ARG A 228 -3.74 -2.83 23.80
CA ARG A 228 -5.14 -3.29 23.74
C ARG A 228 -5.63 -3.34 22.30
N LEU A 229 -5.24 -2.34 21.47
CA LEU A 229 -5.53 -2.35 20.04
C LEU A 229 -4.92 -3.59 19.36
N ALA A 230 -3.64 -3.86 19.60
CA ALA A 230 -2.95 -5.03 19.07
C ALA A 230 -3.56 -6.36 19.57
N THR A 231 -3.92 -6.43 20.87
CA THR A 231 -4.56 -7.61 21.46
C THR A 231 -5.94 -7.88 20.86
N LEU A 232 -6.73 -6.84 20.59
CA LEU A 232 -8.03 -6.97 19.94
C LEU A 232 -7.88 -7.51 18.52
N CYS A 233 -6.91 -6.99 17.75
CA CYS A 233 -6.57 -7.51 16.43
C CYS A 233 -6.14 -8.98 16.50
N ALA A 234 -5.20 -9.33 17.38
CA ALA A 234 -4.68 -10.70 17.52
C ALA A 234 -5.75 -11.74 17.87
N ARG A 235 -6.76 -11.34 18.64
CA ARG A 235 -7.89 -12.20 19.03
C ARG A 235 -8.96 -12.34 17.95
N SER A 236 -8.93 -11.48 16.94
CA SER A 236 -9.92 -11.48 15.86
C SER A 236 -9.48 -12.45 14.77
N SER A 237 -10.44 -13.21 14.21
CA SER A 237 -10.14 -14.06 13.06
C SER A 237 -9.70 -13.23 11.86
N SER A 238 -8.68 -13.68 11.14
CA SER A 238 -8.22 -13.05 9.89
C SER A 238 -9.31 -12.97 8.81
N ASP A 239 -10.26 -13.91 8.83
CA ASP A 239 -11.40 -13.94 7.88
C ASP A 239 -12.55 -13.03 8.28
N GLN A 240 -12.50 -12.43 9.49
CA GLN A 240 -13.55 -11.53 9.93
C GLN A 240 -13.58 -10.25 9.07
N PRO A 241 -14.77 -9.79 8.58
CA PRO A 241 -14.88 -8.54 7.86
C PRO A 241 -14.34 -7.34 8.64
N SER A 242 -13.72 -6.39 7.93
CA SER A 242 -13.15 -5.16 8.49
C SER A 242 -14.17 -4.34 9.27
N GLU A 243 -15.42 -4.22 8.78
CA GLU A 243 -16.51 -3.55 9.47
C GLU A 243 -16.81 -4.18 10.84
N LYS A 244 -16.80 -5.50 10.92
CA LYS A 244 -17.08 -6.21 12.16
C LYS A 244 -15.99 -6.00 13.21
N LEU A 245 -14.71 -6.02 12.78
CA LEU A 245 -13.58 -5.73 13.66
C LEU A 245 -13.67 -4.30 14.21
N LEU A 246 -13.85 -3.32 13.34
CA LEU A 246 -13.96 -1.92 13.77
C LEU A 246 -15.18 -1.69 14.67
N SER A 247 -16.31 -2.32 14.37
CA SER A 247 -17.48 -2.26 15.24
C SER A 247 -17.24 -2.86 16.64
N GLN A 248 -16.38 -3.87 16.76
CA GLN A 248 -15.95 -4.41 18.05
C GLN A 248 -15.02 -3.43 18.77
N LEU A 249 -14.03 -2.88 18.07
CA LEU A 249 -13.11 -1.89 18.60
C LEU A 249 -13.85 -0.67 19.14
N LEU A 250 -14.75 -0.09 18.38
CA LEU A 250 -15.53 1.08 18.79
C LEU A 250 -16.41 0.82 20.01
N ARG A 251 -17.01 -0.38 20.10
CA ARG A 251 -17.75 -0.78 21.30
C ARG A 251 -16.84 -0.94 22.51
N ASP A 252 -15.63 -1.48 22.31
CA ASP A 252 -14.67 -1.66 23.39
C ASP A 252 -14.12 -0.31 23.89
N LEU A 253 -13.76 0.59 22.98
CA LEU A 253 -13.39 1.97 23.30
C LEU A 253 -14.49 2.70 24.07
N LYS A 254 -15.75 2.61 23.61
CA LYS A 254 -16.89 3.22 24.29
C LYS A 254 -17.09 2.65 25.69
N ARG A 255 -16.97 1.33 25.85
CA ARG A 255 -17.08 0.69 27.16
C ARG A 255 -15.95 1.10 28.09
N PHE A 256 -14.72 1.21 27.57
CA PHE A 256 -13.55 1.59 28.33
C PHE A 256 -13.63 3.05 28.81
N ARG A 257 -14.07 3.95 27.94
CA ARG A 257 -14.26 5.38 28.24
C ARG A 257 -15.37 5.64 29.27
N GLY A 258 -16.39 4.79 29.31
CA GLY A 258 -17.52 4.97 30.22
C GLY A 258 -18.37 6.19 29.89
N THR A 259 -18.52 7.12 30.85
CA THR A 259 -19.32 8.34 30.72
C THR A 259 -18.50 9.56 30.27
N GLU A 260 -17.19 9.44 30.21
CA GLU A 260 -16.30 10.52 29.78
C GLU A 260 -16.55 10.94 28.33
N GLN A 261 -16.37 12.23 28.04
CA GLN A 261 -16.42 12.75 26.66
C GLN A 261 -15.10 12.43 25.93
N PRO A 262 -15.14 12.26 24.59
CA PRO A 262 -13.90 12.15 23.83
C PRO A 262 -13.02 13.37 24.03
N HIS A 263 -11.73 13.15 24.33
CA HIS A 263 -10.75 14.22 24.50
C HIS A 263 -10.12 14.63 23.16
N ASP A 264 -10.08 13.71 22.19
CA ASP A 264 -9.59 13.92 20.85
C ASP A 264 -10.44 13.25 19.79
N ASP A 265 -10.19 13.61 18.53
CA ASP A 265 -10.81 12.98 17.37
C ASP A 265 -10.41 11.50 17.35
N VAL A 266 -11.33 10.62 16.96
CA VAL A 266 -11.08 9.18 16.88
C VAL A 266 -11.21 8.73 15.45
N THR A 267 -10.08 8.40 14.83
CA THR A 267 -10.04 7.84 13.48
C THR A 267 -9.45 6.45 13.50
N VAL A 268 -10.12 5.50 12.87
CA VAL A 268 -9.66 4.13 12.70
C VAL A 268 -9.97 3.64 11.30
N VAL A 269 -8.98 3.01 10.66
CA VAL A 269 -9.08 2.46 9.31
C VAL A 269 -8.62 1.00 9.33
N CYS A 270 -9.44 0.11 8.84
CA CYS A 270 -9.14 -1.31 8.72
C CYS A 270 -9.15 -1.71 7.24
N VAL A 271 -8.06 -2.29 6.78
CA VAL A 271 -7.90 -2.75 5.41
C VAL A 271 -7.41 -4.19 5.43
N ARG A 272 -8.23 -5.12 4.96
CA ARG A 272 -7.89 -6.53 4.83
C ARG A 272 -7.64 -6.89 3.37
N ARG A 273 -6.52 -7.54 3.10
CA ARG A 273 -6.19 -8.06 1.78
C ARG A 273 -7.03 -9.31 1.50
N LEU A 274 -7.84 -9.26 0.45
CA LEU A 274 -8.67 -10.40 0.04
C LEU A 274 -7.88 -11.37 -0.84
N GLU A 275 -8.26 -12.64 -0.83
CA GLU A 275 -7.85 -13.56 -1.89
C GLU A 275 -8.50 -13.07 -3.19
N ASN A 276 -7.69 -12.84 -4.19
CA ASN A 276 -8.22 -12.55 -5.52
C ASN A 276 -8.09 -13.84 -6.35
N PRO A 277 -9.22 -14.43 -6.80
CA PRO A 277 -9.18 -15.58 -7.68
C PRO A 277 -8.47 -15.29 -9.04
N GLU A 278 -8.39 -14.00 -9.42
CA GLU A 278 -7.62 -13.57 -10.59
C GLU A 278 -6.10 -13.50 -10.34
N ASN A 279 -5.64 -13.60 -9.07
CA ASN A 279 -4.20 -13.66 -8.77
C ASN A 279 -3.57 -15.03 -9.11
N ASP A 280 -4.35 -16.05 -9.41
CA ASP A 280 -3.88 -17.23 -10.15
C ASP A 280 -3.42 -16.87 -11.58
N LEU A 281 -3.76 -15.67 -12.07
CA LEU A 281 -3.26 -15.09 -13.31
C LEU A 281 -1.80 -14.59 -13.23
N ALA A 282 -1.20 -14.50 -12.04
CA ALA A 282 0.25 -14.33 -11.87
C ALA A 282 1.03 -15.60 -12.26
N THR A 283 0.35 -16.60 -12.80
CA THR A 283 0.93 -17.79 -13.36
C THR A 283 0.52 -17.93 -14.82
N MET A 284 1.48 -18.18 -15.69
CA MET A 284 1.28 -18.58 -17.09
C MET A 284 1.85 -19.99 -17.25
N GLN A 285 1.09 -20.88 -17.83
CA GLN A 285 1.57 -22.19 -18.22
C GLN A 285 1.12 -22.49 -19.65
N VAL A 286 2.08 -22.75 -20.52
CA VAL A 286 1.83 -22.98 -21.96
C VAL A 286 2.71 -24.12 -22.45
N GLU A 287 2.15 -24.94 -23.34
CA GLU A 287 2.87 -26.02 -24.01
C GLU A 287 2.94 -25.76 -25.51
N SER A 288 4.08 -26.09 -26.12
CA SER A 288 4.30 -25.95 -27.55
C SER A 288 5.23 -27.05 -28.09
N PRO A 289 5.19 -27.37 -29.38
CA PRO A 289 6.24 -28.20 -30.00
C PRO A 289 7.61 -27.52 -29.88
N ALA A 290 8.67 -28.30 -29.81
CA ALA A 290 10.06 -27.79 -29.79
C ALA A 290 10.54 -27.54 -31.23
N ASP A 291 9.93 -26.58 -31.90
CA ASP A 291 10.30 -26.08 -33.22
C ASP A 291 10.32 -24.55 -33.24
N ALA A 292 10.72 -23.93 -34.34
CA ALA A 292 10.87 -22.49 -34.45
C ALA A 292 9.54 -21.73 -34.26
N GLU A 293 8.41 -22.30 -34.71
CA GLU A 293 7.08 -21.67 -34.55
C GLU A 293 6.61 -21.77 -33.11
N GLY A 294 6.79 -22.93 -32.46
CA GLY A 294 6.49 -23.15 -31.05
C GLY A 294 7.31 -22.23 -30.13
N MET A 295 8.61 -22.09 -30.40
CA MET A 295 9.48 -21.16 -29.66
C MET A 295 8.99 -19.72 -29.80
N ALA A 296 8.70 -19.25 -31.01
CA ALA A 296 8.19 -17.90 -31.25
C ALA A 296 6.87 -17.65 -30.49
N SER A 297 5.98 -18.64 -30.45
CA SER A 297 4.72 -18.58 -29.71
C SER A 297 4.95 -18.47 -28.18
N LEU A 298 5.87 -19.27 -27.62
CA LEU A 298 6.21 -19.21 -26.20
C LEU A 298 6.81 -17.85 -25.82
N MET A 299 7.71 -17.31 -26.65
CA MET A 299 8.32 -15.99 -26.46
C MET A 299 7.28 -14.87 -26.47
N GLN A 300 6.36 -14.89 -27.43
CA GLN A 300 5.25 -13.91 -27.51
C GLN A 300 4.33 -13.96 -26.28
N GLN A 301 4.00 -15.17 -25.82
CA GLN A 301 3.15 -15.32 -24.64
C GLN A 301 3.84 -14.88 -23.36
N ALA A 302 5.16 -15.11 -23.25
CA ALA A 302 5.97 -14.61 -22.14
C ALA A 302 6.02 -13.06 -22.11
N ASP A 303 6.18 -12.41 -23.26
CA ASP A 303 6.13 -10.95 -23.35
C ASP A 303 4.75 -10.42 -22.97
N GLY A 304 3.68 -11.03 -23.48
CA GLY A 304 2.30 -10.70 -23.08
C GLY A 304 2.03 -10.91 -21.59
N PHE A 305 2.64 -11.92 -20.96
CA PHE A 305 2.60 -12.11 -19.52
C PHE A 305 3.29 -10.95 -18.80
N CYS A 306 4.52 -10.58 -19.18
CA CYS A 306 5.24 -9.45 -18.60
C CYS A 306 4.45 -8.15 -18.69
N GLN A 307 3.84 -7.86 -19.83
CA GLN A 307 3.00 -6.66 -20.01
C GLN A 307 1.80 -6.66 -19.09
N ARG A 308 1.04 -7.77 -19.00
CA ARG A 308 -0.12 -7.90 -18.10
C ARG A 308 0.28 -7.78 -16.64
N GLN A 309 1.48 -8.26 -16.29
CA GLN A 309 1.98 -8.24 -14.91
C GLN A 309 2.72 -6.94 -14.55
N GLY A 310 2.76 -5.95 -15.45
CA GLY A 310 3.45 -4.68 -15.20
C GLY A 310 4.96 -4.83 -14.97
N ILE A 311 5.57 -5.91 -15.45
CA ILE A 311 7.02 -6.13 -15.39
C ILE A 311 7.68 -5.11 -16.32
N ASN A 312 8.69 -4.39 -15.84
CA ASN A 312 9.33 -3.35 -16.62
C ASN A 312 10.04 -3.91 -17.86
N ALA A 313 10.29 -3.05 -18.86
CA ALA A 313 10.86 -3.44 -20.14
C ALA A 313 12.27 -4.05 -20.01
N GLU A 314 13.07 -3.64 -19.04
CA GLU A 314 14.40 -4.18 -18.79
C GLU A 314 14.34 -5.64 -18.35
N ILE A 315 13.48 -5.95 -17.36
CA ILE A 315 13.28 -7.32 -16.87
C ILE A 315 12.62 -8.20 -17.94
N SER A 316 11.63 -7.67 -18.70
CA SER A 316 11.06 -8.38 -19.84
C SER A 316 12.15 -8.71 -20.88
N GLY A 317 13.04 -7.77 -21.18
CA GLY A 317 14.18 -8.00 -22.07
C GLY A 317 15.15 -9.07 -21.54
N ARG A 318 15.46 -9.07 -20.25
CA ARG A 318 16.27 -10.13 -19.60
C ARG A 318 15.61 -11.50 -19.73
N LEU A 319 14.31 -11.59 -19.46
CA LEU A 319 13.54 -12.83 -19.62
C LEU A 319 13.58 -13.32 -21.07
N GLN A 320 13.39 -12.44 -22.06
CA GLN A 320 13.42 -12.79 -23.47
C GLN A 320 14.78 -13.39 -23.87
N LEU A 321 15.90 -12.79 -23.44
CA LEU A 321 17.25 -13.30 -23.70
C LEU A 321 17.47 -14.68 -23.07
N VAL A 322 17.01 -14.86 -21.83
CA VAL A 322 17.09 -16.15 -21.12
C VAL A 322 16.28 -17.23 -21.82
N LEU A 323 15.05 -16.90 -22.24
CA LEU A 323 14.17 -17.85 -22.93
C LEU A 323 14.73 -18.18 -24.31
N ASP A 324 15.24 -17.21 -25.07
CA ASP A 324 15.82 -17.43 -26.40
C ASP A 324 16.92 -18.47 -26.34
N GLU A 325 17.85 -18.32 -25.41
CA GLU A 325 18.97 -19.26 -25.27
C GLU A 325 18.53 -20.67 -24.82
N LEU A 326 17.66 -20.75 -23.82
CA LEU A 326 17.25 -22.06 -23.29
C LEU A 326 16.31 -22.80 -24.23
N LEU A 327 15.36 -22.13 -24.86
CA LEU A 327 14.43 -22.73 -25.82
C LEU A 327 15.16 -23.13 -27.10
N MET A 328 16.11 -22.29 -27.57
CA MET A 328 16.96 -22.63 -28.71
C MET A 328 17.76 -23.91 -28.49
N ASN A 329 18.28 -24.12 -27.29
CA ASN A 329 18.98 -25.36 -26.92
C ASN A 329 18.05 -26.58 -27.04
N VAL A 330 16.80 -26.48 -26.56
CA VAL A 330 15.82 -27.57 -26.69
C VAL A 330 15.47 -27.83 -28.15
N VAL A 331 15.24 -26.78 -28.95
CA VAL A 331 14.90 -26.88 -30.38
C VAL A 331 16.06 -27.51 -31.16
N SER A 332 17.30 -27.09 -30.91
CA SER A 332 18.49 -27.53 -31.65
C SER A 332 18.93 -28.94 -31.30
N TYR A 333 18.89 -29.30 -30.01
CA TYR A 333 19.46 -30.56 -29.50
C TYR A 333 18.42 -31.58 -29.02
N GLY A 334 17.23 -31.10 -28.61
CA GLY A 334 16.21 -31.95 -27.99
C GLY A 334 15.59 -32.99 -28.92
N SER A 335 15.54 -32.75 -30.25
CA SER A 335 14.90 -33.60 -31.24
C SER A 335 15.87 -34.43 -32.09
N GLU A 336 17.18 -34.33 -31.88
CA GLU A 336 18.17 -35.10 -32.67
C GLU A 336 17.99 -36.61 -32.54
N GLY A 337 17.60 -37.26 -33.64
CA GLY A 337 17.41 -38.70 -33.74
C GLY A 337 16.15 -39.25 -33.08
N ALA A 338 15.20 -38.41 -32.66
CA ALA A 338 13.91 -38.81 -32.13
C ALA A 338 12.86 -38.96 -33.25
N ALA A 339 11.96 -39.95 -33.12
CA ALA A 339 10.86 -40.15 -34.07
C ALA A 339 9.75 -39.08 -33.95
N ASN A 340 9.69 -38.35 -32.86
CA ASN A 340 8.72 -37.30 -32.55
C ASN A 340 9.41 -36.00 -32.14
N ILE A 341 8.83 -34.86 -32.52
CA ILE A 341 9.26 -33.53 -32.07
C ILE A 341 9.07 -33.45 -30.56
N ALA A 342 10.11 -33.01 -29.83
CA ALA A 342 10.03 -32.76 -28.42
C ALA A 342 8.96 -31.71 -28.09
N ARG A 343 8.42 -31.72 -26.88
CA ARG A 343 7.47 -30.71 -26.42
C ARG A 343 8.13 -29.87 -25.30
N ILE A 344 7.77 -28.61 -25.30
CA ILE A 344 8.22 -27.64 -24.28
C ILE A 344 6.99 -27.16 -23.52
N SER A 345 7.04 -27.21 -22.20
CA SER A 345 6.11 -26.53 -21.31
C SER A 345 6.87 -25.39 -20.62
N LEU A 346 6.40 -24.16 -20.80
CA LEU A 346 6.89 -22.96 -20.13
C LEU A 346 5.90 -22.53 -19.05
N SER A 347 6.38 -22.42 -17.83
CA SER A 347 5.64 -21.82 -16.71
C SER A 347 6.35 -20.58 -16.22
N LEU A 348 5.60 -19.48 -16.12
CA LEU A 348 6.04 -18.23 -15.50
C LEU A 348 5.16 -17.95 -14.30
N ARG A 349 5.80 -17.60 -13.18
CA ARG A 349 5.10 -17.23 -11.95
C ARG A 349 5.77 -16.01 -11.32
N LEU A 350 5.02 -14.94 -11.15
CA LEU A 350 5.49 -13.76 -10.42
C LEU A 350 5.12 -13.90 -8.94
N GLN A 351 6.12 -13.93 -8.07
CA GLN A 351 5.98 -14.01 -6.61
C GLN A 351 6.65 -12.78 -5.98
N SER A 352 5.85 -11.83 -5.57
CA SER A 352 6.36 -10.52 -5.11
C SER A 352 7.26 -9.87 -6.18
N ASP A 353 8.54 -9.70 -5.90
CA ASP A 353 9.52 -9.15 -6.84
C ASP A 353 10.40 -10.24 -7.50
N LEU A 354 9.97 -11.49 -7.48
CA LEU A 354 10.69 -12.62 -8.04
C LEU A 354 9.90 -13.28 -9.17
N LEU A 355 10.45 -13.27 -10.38
CA LEU A 355 9.89 -14.00 -11.51
C LEU A 355 10.50 -15.39 -11.54
N VAL A 356 9.69 -16.39 -11.22
CA VAL A 356 10.06 -17.81 -11.33
C VAL A 356 9.73 -18.31 -12.73
N VAL A 357 10.74 -18.83 -13.40
CA VAL A 357 10.64 -19.42 -14.76
C VAL A 357 10.93 -20.91 -14.67
N GLU A 358 10.01 -21.72 -15.14
CA GLU A 358 10.17 -23.18 -15.22
C GLU A 358 9.98 -23.63 -16.64
N ILE A 359 11.00 -24.31 -17.19
CA ILE A 359 10.98 -24.92 -18.51
C ILE A 359 11.06 -26.42 -18.33
N LYS A 360 10.08 -27.14 -18.89
CA LYS A 360 10.05 -28.60 -18.90
C LYS A 360 10.01 -29.04 -20.36
N ASP A 361 10.90 -29.94 -20.76
CA ASP A 361 10.90 -30.49 -22.10
C ASP A 361 11.06 -32.02 -22.13
N THR A 362 10.66 -32.63 -23.22
CA THR A 362 10.75 -34.08 -23.45
C THR A 362 11.91 -34.45 -24.40
N GLY A 363 12.88 -33.56 -24.55
CA GLY A 363 14.08 -33.78 -25.34
C GLY A 363 15.05 -34.73 -24.69
N LYS A 364 16.20 -34.95 -25.34
CA LYS A 364 17.30 -35.71 -24.75
C LYS A 364 17.78 -35.04 -23.45
N PRO A 365 18.22 -35.83 -22.48
CA PRO A 365 18.83 -35.25 -21.25
C PRO A 365 20.00 -34.33 -21.60
N PHE A 366 19.86 -33.06 -21.29
CA PHE A 366 20.89 -32.06 -21.53
C PHE A 366 20.88 -31.02 -20.41
N ASN A 367 21.97 -30.99 -19.63
CA ASN A 367 22.15 -29.97 -18.62
C ASN A 367 22.86 -28.75 -19.22
N PRO A 368 22.15 -27.64 -19.50
CA PRO A 368 22.78 -26.45 -20.06
C PRO A 368 23.84 -25.84 -19.14
N PHE A 369 23.72 -26.05 -17.84
CA PHE A 369 24.63 -25.47 -16.83
C PHE A 369 25.86 -26.33 -16.54
N ALA A 370 26.01 -27.50 -17.14
CA ALA A 370 27.21 -28.34 -16.99
C ALA A 370 28.38 -27.89 -17.87
N LEU A 371 28.15 -26.98 -18.80
CA LEU A 371 29.20 -26.43 -19.66
C LEU A 371 30.19 -25.57 -18.87
N ALA A 372 31.48 -25.71 -19.16
CA ALA A 372 32.52 -24.92 -18.54
C ALA A 372 32.34 -23.41 -18.89
N GLU A 373 32.73 -22.54 -17.97
CA GLU A 373 32.71 -21.12 -18.25
C GLU A 373 33.65 -20.81 -19.42
N PRO A 374 33.17 -19.97 -20.39
CA PRO A 374 34.05 -19.59 -21.51
C PRO A 374 35.23 -18.76 -20.97
N ASP A 375 36.42 -19.05 -21.50
CA ASP A 375 37.61 -18.25 -21.22
C ASP A 375 37.44 -16.85 -21.81
N THR A 376 37.25 -15.86 -20.95
CA THR A 376 37.00 -14.45 -21.33
C THR A 376 38.26 -13.76 -21.84
N ASP A 377 39.45 -14.35 -21.69
CA ASP A 377 40.73 -13.78 -22.12
C ASP A 377 41.09 -14.10 -23.56
N LEU A 378 40.36 -15.01 -24.22
CA LEU A 378 40.52 -15.35 -25.65
C LEU A 378 39.82 -14.33 -26.56
N THR A 379 40.42 -14.08 -27.75
CA THR A 379 39.80 -13.26 -28.77
C THR A 379 38.56 -13.91 -29.38
N ILE A 380 37.64 -13.12 -29.97
CA ILE A 380 36.36 -13.60 -30.53
C ILE A 380 36.56 -14.72 -31.58
N GLU A 381 37.69 -14.71 -32.28
CA GLU A 381 38.04 -15.71 -33.31
C GLU A 381 38.58 -17.04 -32.75
N GLU A 382 39.03 -17.06 -31.50
CA GLU A 382 39.63 -18.21 -30.82
C GLU A 382 38.65 -18.91 -29.86
N ARG A 383 37.44 -18.35 -29.67
CA ARG A 383 36.41 -18.93 -28.79
C ARG A 383 35.68 -20.04 -29.50
N GLU A 384 35.57 -21.20 -28.90
CA GLU A 384 34.66 -22.25 -29.37
C GLU A 384 33.22 -21.71 -29.37
N LEU A 385 32.49 -21.97 -30.48
CA LEU A 385 31.08 -21.65 -30.62
C LEU A 385 30.26 -22.53 -29.66
N GLY A 386 30.04 -22.04 -28.42
CA GLY A 386 29.21 -22.71 -27.41
C GLY A 386 29.57 -22.24 -26.00
N GLY A 387 28.56 -21.96 -25.16
CA GLY A 387 28.72 -21.60 -23.76
C GLY A 387 28.51 -20.12 -23.40
N LEU A 388 28.58 -19.20 -24.37
CA LEU A 388 28.38 -17.75 -24.11
C LEU A 388 26.93 -17.47 -23.65
N GLY A 389 25.96 -18.13 -24.27
CA GLY A 389 24.55 -17.93 -23.92
C GLY A 389 24.18 -18.43 -22.54
N VAL A 390 24.72 -19.59 -22.14
CA VAL A 390 24.52 -20.12 -20.78
C VAL A 390 25.21 -19.23 -19.72
N PHE A 391 26.38 -18.68 -20.04
CA PHE A 391 27.04 -17.68 -19.18
C PHE A 391 26.16 -16.43 -19.00
N MET A 392 25.56 -15.97 -20.09
CA MET A 392 24.60 -14.86 -20.05
C MET A 392 23.37 -15.20 -19.20
N VAL A 393 22.79 -16.40 -19.33
CA VAL A 393 21.67 -16.87 -18.47
C VAL A 393 22.04 -16.80 -17.01
N ARG A 394 23.25 -17.27 -16.62
CA ARG A 394 23.75 -17.22 -15.24
C ARG A 394 23.87 -15.76 -14.74
N SER A 395 24.32 -14.83 -15.58
CA SER A 395 24.49 -13.44 -15.18
C SER A 395 23.16 -12.65 -15.07
N LEU A 396 22.11 -13.09 -15.77
CA LEU A 396 20.80 -12.45 -15.80
C LEU A 396 19.79 -13.03 -14.79
N THR A 397 20.15 -14.11 -14.09
CA THR A 397 19.29 -14.81 -13.14
C THR A 397 19.87 -14.78 -11.73
N GLN A 398 19.04 -14.71 -10.71
CA GLN A 398 19.42 -14.77 -9.31
C GLN A 398 19.76 -16.19 -8.87
N SER A 399 19.02 -17.17 -9.37
CA SER A 399 19.23 -18.59 -9.14
C SER A 399 18.89 -19.40 -10.38
N PHE A 400 19.49 -20.57 -10.51
CA PHE A 400 19.17 -21.53 -11.55
C PHE A 400 19.39 -22.95 -11.09
N SER A 401 18.62 -23.89 -11.61
CA SER A 401 18.77 -25.32 -11.36
C SER A 401 18.34 -26.14 -12.58
N TYR A 402 18.92 -27.31 -12.70
CA TYR A 402 18.53 -28.31 -13.67
C TYR A 402 18.35 -29.66 -12.96
N ASN A 403 17.29 -30.37 -13.35
CA ASN A 403 17.03 -31.73 -12.92
C ASN A 403 16.52 -32.55 -14.13
N TYR A 404 16.79 -33.85 -14.15
CA TYR A 404 16.22 -34.78 -15.12
C TYR A 404 15.44 -35.87 -14.39
N GLU A 405 14.15 -35.96 -14.72
CA GLU A 405 13.24 -37.00 -14.26
C GLU A 405 12.58 -37.63 -15.49
N GLU A 406 13.03 -38.82 -15.87
CA GLU A 406 12.60 -39.48 -17.12
C GLU A 406 11.08 -39.40 -17.31
N PRO A 407 10.59 -38.95 -18.46
CA PRO A 407 11.30 -38.54 -19.68
C PRO A 407 11.57 -37.03 -19.79
N TYR A 408 11.63 -36.27 -18.69
CA TYR A 408 11.59 -34.82 -18.72
C TYR A 408 12.89 -34.18 -18.23
N ASN A 409 13.35 -33.16 -18.98
CA ASN A 409 14.27 -32.15 -18.45
C ASN A 409 13.51 -31.08 -17.72
N PHE A 410 14.02 -30.58 -16.59
CA PHE A 410 13.49 -29.48 -15.81
C PHE A 410 14.56 -28.42 -15.61
N VAL A 411 14.31 -27.22 -16.08
CA VAL A 411 15.09 -26.03 -15.80
C VAL A 411 14.25 -25.09 -14.98
N ARG A 412 14.75 -24.61 -13.85
CA ARG A 412 14.13 -23.59 -13.03
C ARG A 412 15.09 -22.43 -12.83
N LEU A 413 14.59 -21.23 -13.00
CA LEU A 413 15.31 -19.97 -12.88
C LEU A 413 14.52 -18.99 -12.04
N GLU A 414 15.22 -18.04 -11.43
CA GLU A 414 14.63 -16.95 -10.68
C GLU A 414 15.27 -15.63 -11.16
N ILE A 415 14.43 -14.68 -11.56
CA ILE A 415 14.84 -13.35 -12.01
C ILE A 415 14.30 -12.34 -11.01
N ASP A 416 15.18 -11.54 -10.43
CA ASP A 416 14.81 -10.45 -9.54
C ASP A 416 14.13 -9.33 -10.36
N CYS A 417 12.89 -9.00 -9.98
CA CYS A 417 12.08 -7.95 -10.58
C CYS A 417 12.01 -6.69 -9.69
N ALA A 418 12.73 -6.65 -8.56
CA ALA A 418 12.89 -5.41 -7.80
C ALA A 418 13.44 -4.32 -8.74
N ALA A 419 12.82 -3.16 -8.74
CA ALA A 419 13.25 -2.05 -9.60
C ALA A 419 14.73 -1.78 -9.35
N VAL A 420 15.55 -1.95 -10.36
CA VAL A 420 16.89 -1.38 -10.37
C VAL A 420 16.67 0.13 -10.38
N ASP A 421 16.87 0.78 -9.22
CA ASP A 421 16.94 2.23 -9.16
C ASP A 421 18.05 2.67 -10.12
N MET A 422 17.68 3.10 -11.31
CA MET A 422 18.59 3.82 -12.17
C MET A 422 18.95 5.12 -11.45
N GLN A 423 20.12 5.17 -10.85
CA GLN A 423 20.74 6.44 -10.52
C GLN A 423 20.86 7.25 -11.81
N PRO A 424 20.63 8.56 -11.76
CA PRO A 424 20.56 9.46 -12.91
C PRO A 424 21.87 9.57 -13.67
#